data_d4dbd7e377c09b7ff059a902b40bd9b9
#
_entry.id   d4dbd7e377c09b7ff059a902b40bd9b9
#
_cell.length_a   1.000
_cell.length_b   1.000
_cell.length_c   1.000
_cell.angle_alpha   90.00
_cell.angle_beta   90.00
_cell.angle_gamma   90.00
#
_symmetry.space_group_name_H-M   'P 1'
#
loop_
_entity.id
_entity.type
_entity.pdbx_description
1 polymer ?
#
loop_
_entity_poly.entity_id
_entity_poly.type
_entity_poly.pdbx_seq_one_letter_code
_entity_poly.pdbx_strand_id
1 'polypeptide(L)'
;MSARAPFPVVVRSVPPPHPMSAPRRSPPQTSPPRSGLLGALHHSVSGGNASAAVSILPTLSRAGLHPPFPLLTSLARLLLLRRAAPSFPALAGRLLLYVRLAGLKHFVAYSTQLANHLLSLHFLLGRPRDARRLFARMPRPSLYSCNAMLAGYAHLSLAAPAAEIFAAMSHHDLTSYNSAMLALAGGGEMRASLVLYSELRHTSPSLGYSDHTYSALLVACARLMDMDLARQLHAHLSHLGFLSDINIASSLVDVYRKCGCIADAHRLFDEMPVKDLRVWTSIVCGYAEDGQMTPARQIFDRMQKRSIVSWNALMEGYVRHGEAVEALSIFKHLIKDGFQPDQSTFSSALSACAAIGSVTHGKQIHGRLLQTGFDPGVIVLSSLIDMYSKGGYLAGARQVFSLACQERRDTVLWNAMLSALCHHVHGQDAIGLFVQMIRERVKPDANTFLLVLTACCHCSLVDEGMNFFDLMTKRYRIVPGEDHYVCVVDLISRSSRPCDEVVEWIRSSPFSSSKQALETLVGKCAINGNTELMSKAEEHLAELDSP
;
A
#
# COMPACT_ATOMS: atom_id res chain seq x y z
N MET A 1 32.65 32.30 -48.52
CA MET A 1 33.66 31.60 -49.31
C MET A 1 34.13 30.37 -48.56
N SER A 2 34.16 29.30 -49.22
CA SER A 2 34.72 27.95 -49.07
C SER A 2 33.72 26.88 -48.62
N ALA A 3 33.17 26.27 -49.67
CA ALA A 3 32.46 24.99 -49.62
C ALA A 3 33.43 23.83 -49.40
N ARG A 4 33.06 22.88 -48.58
CA ARG A 4 33.69 21.55 -48.57
C ARG A 4 32.73 20.52 -49.14
N ALA A 5 33.23 19.84 -50.16
CA ALA A 5 32.56 18.82 -50.96
C ALA A 5 32.27 17.51 -50.18
N PRO A 6 31.29 16.70 -50.62
CA PRO A 6 30.97 15.43 -49.98
C PRO A 6 31.92 14.31 -50.44
N PHE A 7 32.17 13.35 -49.53
CA PHE A 7 32.97 12.14 -49.78
C PHE A 7 32.23 11.17 -50.70
N PRO A 8 32.95 10.41 -51.56
CA PRO A 8 32.34 9.46 -52.49
C PRO A 8 31.90 8.18 -51.82
N VAL A 9 30.71 7.75 -52.17
CA VAL A 9 30.17 6.44 -51.82
C VAL A 9 30.83 5.35 -52.68
N VAL A 10 31.59 4.45 -52.05
CA VAL A 10 32.14 3.28 -52.71
C VAL A 10 31.04 2.21 -52.75
N VAL A 11 30.49 1.99 -53.92
CA VAL A 11 29.60 0.87 -54.24
C VAL A 11 30.46 -0.39 -54.39
N ARG A 12 30.41 -1.29 -53.43
CA ARG A 12 30.95 -2.65 -53.58
C ARG A 12 29.91 -3.52 -54.30
N SER A 13 30.28 -4.01 -55.46
CA SER A 13 29.56 -4.98 -56.26
C SER A 13 29.41 -6.30 -55.49
N VAL A 14 28.18 -6.76 -55.28
CA VAL A 14 27.82 -8.05 -54.70
C VAL A 14 27.88 -9.10 -55.83
N PRO A 15 28.58 -10.25 -55.62
CA PRO A 15 28.56 -11.35 -56.59
C PRO A 15 27.19 -12.08 -56.58
N PRO A 16 26.81 -12.74 -57.70
CA PRO A 16 25.52 -13.41 -57.84
C PRO A 16 25.41 -14.61 -56.88
N PRO A 17 24.20 -14.92 -56.36
CA PRO A 17 24.02 -16.01 -55.43
C PRO A 17 24.14 -17.38 -56.13
N HIS A 18 24.91 -18.27 -55.51
CA HIS A 18 24.92 -19.69 -55.88
C HIS A 18 23.56 -20.33 -55.60
N PRO A 19 23.13 -21.35 -56.41
CA PRO A 19 21.85 -22.00 -56.20
C PRO A 19 21.86 -22.76 -54.86
N MET A 20 21.01 -22.29 -53.93
CA MET A 20 20.79 -22.95 -52.66
C MET A 20 20.12 -24.31 -52.88
N SER A 21 20.80 -25.36 -52.47
CA SER A 21 20.23 -26.71 -52.30
C SER A 21 19.04 -26.61 -51.32
N ALA A 22 17.90 -27.16 -51.73
CA ALA A 22 16.69 -27.21 -50.94
C ALA A 22 16.95 -27.81 -49.53
N PRO A 23 16.43 -27.20 -48.43
CA PRO A 23 16.58 -27.76 -47.12
C PRO A 23 15.85 -29.13 -47.08
N ARG A 24 16.59 -30.18 -46.74
CA ARG A 24 16.02 -31.48 -46.41
C ARG A 24 14.96 -31.26 -45.31
N ARG A 25 13.69 -31.51 -45.65
CA ARG A 25 12.61 -31.59 -44.66
C ARG A 25 12.99 -32.65 -43.65
N SER A 26 13.24 -32.23 -42.43
CA SER A 26 13.30 -33.14 -41.29
C SER A 26 11.99 -33.93 -41.22
N PRO A 27 12.03 -35.24 -40.92
CA PRO A 27 10.81 -36.03 -40.80
C PRO A 27 9.91 -35.41 -39.74
N PRO A 28 8.57 -35.45 -39.89
CA PRO A 28 7.64 -34.92 -38.91
C PRO A 28 7.94 -35.59 -37.57
N GLN A 29 8.22 -34.80 -36.55
CA GLN A 29 8.32 -35.30 -35.19
C GLN A 29 7.01 -36.02 -34.87
N THR A 30 7.09 -37.34 -34.76
CA THR A 30 5.96 -38.18 -34.36
C THR A 30 5.48 -37.69 -33.01
N SER A 31 4.29 -37.13 -32.98
CA SER A 31 3.61 -36.80 -31.74
C SER A 31 3.62 -38.05 -30.82
N PRO A 32 4.02 -37.93 -29.55
CA PRO A 32 4.06 -39.09 -28.67
C PRO A 32 2.69 -39.78 -28.62
N PRO A 33 2.64 -41.12 -28.54
CA PRO A 33 1.40 -41.86 -28.52
C PRO A 33 0.45 -41.33 -27.43
N ARG A 34 -0.84 -41.22 -27.72
CA ARG A 34 -1.87 -40.61 -26.86
C ARG A 34 -1.84 -41.11 -25.40
N SER A 35 -1.46 -42.34 -25.16
CA SER A 35 -1.24 -42.94 -23.83
C SER A 35 0.02 -42.39 -23.12
N GLY A 36 1.05 -41.98 -23.85
CA GLY A 36 2.30 -41.48 -23.30
C GLY A 36 2.18 -40.11 -22.64
N LEU A 37 1.33 -39.20 -23.17
CA LEU A 37 1.16 -37.85 -22.61
C LEU A 37 0.44 -37.85 -21.26
N LEU A 38 -0.60 -38.70 -21.11
CA LEU A 38 -1.29 -38.85 -19.82
C LEU A 38 -0.42 -39.58 -18.80
N GLY A 39 0.37 -40.57 -19.23
CA GLY A 39 1.38 -41.23 -18.40
C GLY A 39 2.46 -40.26 -17.91
N ALA A 40 2.97 -39.41 -18.80
CA ALA A 40 3.95 -38.38 -18.45
C ALA A 40 3.38 -37.35 -17.43
N LEU A 41 2.11 -36.95 -17.61
CA LEU A 41 1.44 -36.07 -16.63
C LEU A 41 1.29 -36.78 -15.26
N HIS A 42 0.86 -38.02 -15.26
CA HIS A 42 0.72 -38.81 -14.04
C HIS A 42 2.07 -38.95 -13.31
N HIS A 43 3.13 -39.31 -14.03
CA HIS A 43 4.47 -39.44 -13.48
C HIS A 43 4.99 -38.11 -12.92
N SER A 44 4.76 -36.99 -13.61
CA SER A 44 5.17 -35.66 -13.13
C SER A 44 4.42 -35.23 -11.87
N VAL A 45 3.13 -35.54 -11.77
CA VAL A 45 2.30 -35.24 -10.59
C VAL A 45 2.71 -36.12 -9.41
N SER A 46 2.87 -37.44 -9.61
CA SER A 46 3.31 -38.38 -8.56
C SER A 46 4.74 -38.09 -8.09
N GLY A 47 5.61 -37.68 -8.99
CA GLY A 47 6.99 -37.22 -8.67
C GLY A 47 7.06 -35.82 -8.06
N GLY A 48 5.94 -35.15 -7.84
CA GLY A 48 5.87 -33.82 -7.23
C GLY A 48 6.39 -32.67 -8.12
N ASN A 49 6.62 -32.89 -9.41
CA ASN A 49 7.14 -31.84 -10.32
C ASN A 49 5.99 -31.05 -10.96
N ALA A 50 5.54 -30.01 -10.25
CA ALA A 50 4.44 -29.14 -10.71
C ALA A 50 4.77 -28.41 -12.03
N SER A 51 6.00 -28.00 -12.25
CA SER A 51 6.42 -27.27 -13.45
C SER A 51 6.33 -28.17 -14.69
N ALA A 52 6.87 -29.39 -14.62
CA ALA A 52 6.77 -30.37 -15.69
C ALA A 52 5.31 -30.78 -15.96
N ALA A 53 4.52 -31.00 -14.90
CA ALA A 53 3.11 -31.35 -15.03
C ALA A 53 2.30 -30.26 -15.75
N VAL A 54 2.48 -28.99 -15.37
CA VAL A 54 1.78 -27.85 -16.00
C VAL A 54 2.26 -27.60 -17.43
N SER A 55 3.53 -27.86 -17.77
CA SER A 55 4.05 -27.69 -19.14
C SER A 55 3.45 -28.69 -20.16
N ILE A 56 2.95 -29.84 -19.70
CA ILE A 56 2.31 -30.86 -20.53
C ILE A 56 0.86 -30.49 -20.90
N LEU A 57 0.17 -29.67 -20.09
CA LEU A 57 -1.23 -29.33 -20.29
C LEU A 57 -1.56 -28.72 -21.66
N PRO A 58 -0.77 -27.77 -22.22
CA PRO A 58 -1.03 -27.24 -23.57
C PRO A 58 -0.90 -28.29 -24.67
N THR A 59 0.00 -29.25 -24.53
CA THR A 59 0.18 -30.34 -25.50
C THR A 59 -0.98 -31.32 -25.47
N LEU A 60 -1.51 -31.62 -24.27
CA LEU A 60 -2.73 -32.40 -24.09
C LEU A 60 -3.94 -31.72 -24.74
N SER A 61 -4.07 -30.40 -24.52
CA SER A 61 -5.16 -29.62 -25.11
C SER A 61 -5.12 -29.66 -26.65
N ARG A 62 -3.94 -29.53 -27.28
CA ARG A 62 -3.77 -29.62 -28.74
C ARG A 62 -4.06 -31.03 -29.28
N ALA A 63 -3.79 -32.04 -28.46
CA ALA A 63 -4.09 -33.44 -28.82
C ALA A 63 -5.57 -33.82 -28.57
N GLY A 64 -6.41 -32.90 -28.09
CA GLY A 64 -7.80 -33.16 -27.74
C GLY A 64 -7.98 -34.12 -26.56
N LEU A 65 -6.93 -34.27 -25.71
CA LEU A 65 -6.94 -35.18 -24.57
C LEU A 65 -7.23 -34.40 -23.29
N HIS A 66 -8.17 -34.88 -22.49
CA HIS A 66 -8.51 -34.30 -21.19
C HIS A 66 -8.04 -35.24 -20.06
N PRO A 67 -7.18 -34.74 -19.14
CA PRO A 67 -6.82 -35.50 -17.94
C PRO A 67 -8.06 -35.81 -17.10
N PRO A 68 -8.13 -36.97 -16.46
CA PRO A 68 -9.20 -37.28 -15.51
C PRO A 68 -9.17 -36.32 -14.31
N PHE A 69 -10.35 -36.01 -13.77
CA PHE A 69 -10.49 -35.07 -12.62
C PHE A 69 -9.62 -35.40 -11.41
N PRO A 70 -9.45 -36.67 -10.99
CA PRO A 70 -8.54 -37.01 -9.89
C PRO A 70 -7.10 -36.55 -10.13
N LEU A 71 -6.61 -36.62 -11.37
CA LEU A 71 -5.26 -36.19 -11.71
C LEU A 71 -5.13 -34.65 -11.70
N LEU A 72 -6.14 -33.94 -12.19
CA LEU A 72 -6.21 -32.48 -12.09
C LEU A 72 -6.34 -32.03 -10.63
N THR A 73 -7.08 -32.76 -9.80
CA THR A 73 -7.21 -32.52 -8.36
C THR A 73 -5.86 -32.66 -7.65
N SER A 74 -5.11 -33.74 -7.95
CA SER A 74 -3.77 -33.96 -7.43
C SER A 74 -2.79 -32.87 -7.85
N LEU A 75 -2.87 -32.41 -9.10
CA LEU A 75 -2.05 -31.29 -9.60
C LEU A 75 -2.41 -29.96 -8.89
N ALA A 76 -3.70 -29.66 -8.74
CA ALA A 76 -4.14 -28.46 -8.03
C ALA A 76 -3.69 -28.48 -6.56
N ARG A 77 -3.80 -29.63 -5.89
CA ARG A 77 -3.30 -29.85 -4.52
C ARG A 77 -1.78 -29.66 -4.43
N LEU A 78 -1.03 -30.20 -5.39
CA LEU A 78 0.43 -30.03 -5.45
C LEU A 78 0.83 -28.56 -5.59
N LEU A 79 0.11 -27.79 -6.40
CA LEU A 79 0.34 -26.34 -6.52
C LEU A 79 0.06 -25.61 -5.21
N LEU A 80 -1.04 -25.94 -4.53
CA LEU A 80 -1.39 -25.33 -3.23
C LEU A 80 -0.33 -25.61 -2.15
N LEU A 81 0.25 -26.82 -2.14
CA LEU A 81 1.35 -27.17 -1.23
C LEU A 81 2.63 -26.34 -1.51
N ARG A 82 2.83 -25.93 -2.75
CA ARG A 82 3.99 -25.13 -3.20
C ARG A 82 3.68 -23.63 -3.34
N ARG A 83 2.66 -23.12 -2.69
CA ARG A 83 2.19 -21.72 -2.79
C ARG A 83 3.26 -20.67 -2.46
N ALA A 84 4.26 -21.00 -1.65
CA ALA A 84 5.37 -20.11 -1.30
C ALA A 84 6.46 -20.02 -2.39
N ALA A 85 6.42 -20.87 -3.43
CA ALA A 85 7.42 -20.84 -4.50
C ALA A 85 7.20 -19.63 -5.44
N PRO A 86 8.25 -18.94 -5.88
CA PRO A 86 8.12 -17.77 -6.77
C PRO A 86 7.45 -18.11 -8.12
N SER A 87 7.54 -19.35 -8.57
CA SER A 87 6.88 -19.84 -9.80
C SER A 87 5.38 -20.14 -9.63
N PHE A 88 4.86 -20.14 -8.40
CA PHE A 88 3.47 -20.51 -8.11
C PHE A 88 2.43 -19.70 -8.91
N PRO A 89 2.47 -18.35 -8.98
CA PRO A 89 1.43 -17.59 -9.68
C PRO A 89 1.35 -17.94 -11.17
N ALA A 90 2.50 -18.13 -11.82
CA ALA A 90 2.55 -18.48 -13.23
C ALA A 90 2.01 -19.90 -13.50
N LEU A 91 2.37 -20.87 -12.65
CA LEU A 91 1.91 -22.26 -12.81
C LEU A 91 0.43 -22.40 -12.49
N ALA A 92 -0.05 -21.80 -11.41
CA ALA A 92 -1.46 -21.78 -11.05
C ALA A 92 -2.31 -21.09 -12.13
N GLY A 93 -1.84 -19.94 -12.65
CA GLY A 93 -2.48 -19.23 -13.76
C GLY A 93 -2.60 -20.10 -15.03
N ARG A 94 -1.56 -20.86 -15.37
CA ARG A 94 -1.58 -21.81 -16.52
C ARG A 94 -2.57 -22.95 -16.33
N LEU A 95 -2.67 -23.50 -15.12
CA LEU A 95 -3.68 -24.53 -14.83
C LEU A 95 -5.10 -23.99 -14.98
N LEU A 96 -5.38 -22.81 -14.41
CA LEU A 96 -6.69 -22.16 -14.53
C LEU A 96 -7.03 -21.81 -15.98
N LEU A 97 -6.04 -21.34 -16.75
CA LEU A 97 -6.19 -21.08 -18.19
C LEU A 97 -6.50 -22.36 -18.95
N TYR A 98 -5.80 -23.47 -18.65
CA TYR A 98 -6.07 -24.77 -19.25
C TYR A 98 -7.51 -25.22 -19.00
N VAL A 99 -7.98 -25.19 -17.75
CA VAL A 99 -9.36 -25.56 -17.37
C VAL A 99 -10.39 -24.70 -18.14
N ARG A 100 -10.09 -23.43 -18.36
CA ARG A 100 -10.93 -22.51 -19.11
C ARG A 100 -10.96 -22.83 -20.60
N LEU A 101 -9.79 -23.01 -21.25
CA LEU A 101 -9.64 -23.23 -22.70
C LEU A 101 -10.10 -24.62 -23.11
N ALA A 102 -9.88 -25.63 -22.28
CA ALA A 102 -10.34 -27.00 -22.54
C ALA A 102 -11.88 -27.18 -22.36
N GLY A 103 -12.61 -26.10 -22.06
CA GLY A 103 -14.07 -26.15 -21.86
C GLY A 103 -14.50 -26.88 -20.61
N LEU A 104 -13.55 -27.29 -19.73
CA LEU A 104 -13.82 -28.08 -18.54
C LEU A 104 -14.53 -27.30 -17.41
N LYS A 105 -14.62 -25.97 -17.53
CA LYS A 105 -15.23 -25.08 -16.51
C LYS A 105 -16.68 -25.45 -16.13
N HIS A 106 -17.42 -26.09 -17.02
CA HIS A 106 -18.79 -26.55 -16.74
C HIS A 106 -18.80 -27.87 -15.99
N PHE A 107 -17.87 -28.77 -16.32
CA PHE A 107 -17.76 -30.10 -15.71
C PHE A 107 -17.04 -30.09 -14.37
N VAL A 108 -16.11 -29.16 -14.15
CA VAL A 108 -15.37 -29.01 -12.90
C VAL A 108 -16.30 -28.72 -11.72
N ALA A 109 -17.40 -28.00 -11.94
CA ALA A 109 -18.38 -27.71 -10.90
C ALA A 109 -19.04 -28.97 -10.30
N TYR A 110 -19.07 -30.08 -11.04
CA TYR A 110 -19.59 -31.38 -10.55
C TYR A 110 -18.55 -32.18 -9.75
N SER A 111 -17.26 -31.86 -9.85
CA SER A 111 -16.21 -32.44 -9.02
C SER A 111 -15.92 -31.51 -7.86
N THR A 112 -16.62 -31.72 -6.72
CA THR A 112 -16.52 -30.87 -5.54
C THR A 112 -15.06 -30.69 -5.06
N GLN A 113 -14.25 -31.77 -5.07
CA GLN A 113 -12.85 -31.70 -4.65
C GLN A 113 -12.00 -30.82 -5.55
N LEU A 114 -12.11 -31.01 -6.89
CA LEU A 114 -11.36 -30.18 -7.84
C LEU A 114 -11.83 -28.72 -7.77
N ALA A 115 -13.15 -28.51 -7.72
CA ALA A 115 -13.72 -27.17 -7.60
C ALA A 115 -13.17 -26.43 -6.37
N ASN A 116 -13.12 -27.07 -5.22
CA ASN A 116 -12.60 -26.48 -3.97
C ASN A 116 -11.12 -26.07 -4.08
N HIS A 117 -10.27 -26.90 -4.69
CA HIS A 117 -8.88 -26.53 -4.92
C HIS A 117 -8.74 -25.37 -5.91
N LEU A 118 -9.58 -25.33 -6.97
CA LEU A 118 -9.58 -24.21 -7.91
C LEU A 118 -10.13 -22.91 -7.29
N LEU A 119 -11.12 -22.98 -6.38
CA LEU A 119 -11.55 -21.82 -5.57
C LEU A 119 -10.37 -21.23 -4.81
N SER A 120 -9.62 -22.08 -4.07
CA SER A 120 -8.44 -21.63 -3.35
C SER A 120 -7.37 -21.01 -4.26
N LEU A 121 -7.11 -21.61 -5.44
CA LEU A 121 -6.17 -21.05 -6.42
C LEU A 121 -6.64 -19.70 -6.98
N HIS A 122 -7.93 -19.52 -7.24
CA HIS A 122 -8.48 -18.23 -7.67
C HIS A 122 -8.26 -17.14 -6.62
N PHE A 123 -8.50 -17.43 -5.35
CA PHE A 123 -8.28 -16.46 -4.26
C PHE A 123 -6.81 -16.13 -4.07
N LEU A 124 -5.90 -17.12 -4.09
CA LEU A 124 -4.45 -16.89 -3.98
C LEU A 124 -3.87 -16.07 -5.16
N LEU A 125 -4.55 -16.07 -6.29
CA LEU A 125 -4.21 -15.24 -7.46
C LEU A 125 -4.94 -13.89 -7.48
N GLY A 126 -5.67 -13.52 -6.42
CA GLY A 126 -6.41 -12.26 -6.35
C GLY A 126 -7.59 -12.17 -7.32
N ARG A 127 -8.25 -13.30 -7.64
CA ARG A 127 -9.38 -13.39 -8.60
C ARG A 127 -10.70 -13.80 -7.94
N PRO A 128 -11.23 -13.04 -6.96
CA PRO A 128 -12.44 -13.43 -6.21
C PRO A 128 -13.69 -13.52 -7.08
N ARG A 129 -13.78 -12.70 -8.14
CA ARG A 129 -14.92 -12.74 -9.09
C ARG A 129 -15.02 -14.08 -9.84
N ASP A 130 -13.88 -14.67 -10.22
CA ASP A 130 -13.86 -15.96 -10.91
C ASP A 130 -14.15 -17.10 -9.94
N ALA A 131 -13.65 -17.01 -8.68
CA ALA A 131 -14.02 -17.94 -7.61
C ALA A 131 -15.55 -17.94 -7.38
N ARG A 132 -16.17 -16.74 -7.24
CA ARG A 132 -17.63 -16.62 -7.07
C ARG A 132 -18.41 -17.22 -8.25
N ARG A 133 -17.96 -17.01 -9.49
CA ARG A 133 -18.57 -17.62 -10.68
C ARG A 133 -18.48 -19.14 -10.68
N LEU A 134 -17.36 -19.70 -10.24
CA LEU A 134 -17.20 -21.14 -10.12
C LEU A 134 -18.12 -21.70 -9.03
N PHE A 135 -18.13 -21.08 -7.85
CA PHE A 135 -18.96 -21.48 -6.72
C PHE A 135 -20.46 -21.46 -7.07
N ALA A 136 -20.94 -20.39 -7.74
CA ALA A 136 -22.34 -20.26 -8.17
C ALA A 136 -22.79 -21.34 -9.19
N ARG A 137 -21.86 -22.05 -9.83
CA ARG A 137 -22.15 -23.17 -10.75
C ARG A 137 -22.12 -24.52 -10.09
N MET A 138 -21.71 -24.61 -8.82
CA MET A 138 -21.70 -25.88 -8.10
C MET A 138 -23.13 -26.28 -7.73
N PRO A 139 -23.60 -27.46 -8.17
CA PRO A 139 -25.01 -27.87 -7.95
C PRO A 139 -25.33 -28.08 -6.45
N ARG A 140 -24.35 -28.56 -5.68
CA ARG A 140 -24.46 -28.82 -4.24
C ARG A 140 -23.13 -28.45 -3.57
N PRO A 141 -22.91 -27.17 -3.23
CA PRO A 141 -21.74 -26.79 -2.47
C PRO A 141 -21.78 -27.45 -1.08
N SER A 142 -20.66 -28.03 -0.69
CA SER A 142 -20.49 -28.63 0.64
C SER A 142 -20.13 -27.54 1.67
N LEU A 143 -20.24 -27.87 2.96
CA LEU A 143 -19.73 -27.02 4.05
C LEU A 143 -18.27 -26.60 3.79
N TYR A 144 -17.43 -27.55 3.34
CA TYR A 144 -16.04 -27.29 2.98
C TYR A 144 -15.91 -26.29 1.81
N SER A 145 -16.82 -26.33 0.84
CA SER A 145 -16.83 -25.37 -0.29
C SER A 145 -17.15 -23.95 0.19
N CYS A 146 -18.12 -23.82 1.10
CA CYS A 146 -18.47 -22.54 1.72
C CYS A 146 -17.30 -22.00 2.56
N ASN A 147 -16.68 -22.87 3.37
CA ASN A 147 -15.51 -22.51 4.18
C ASN A 147 -14.31 -22.09 3.30
N ALA A 148 -14.09 -22.73 2.15
CA ALA A 148 -13.06 -22.33 1.20
C ALA A 148 -13.34 -20.93 0.60
N MET A 149 -14.60 -20.59 0.36
CA MET A 149 -15.00 -19.25 -0.05
C MET A 149 -14.78 -18.21 1.05
N LEU A 150 -15.24 -18.52 2.28
CA LEU A 150 -15.05 -17.65 3.45
C LEU A 150 -13.56 -17.39 3.73
N ALA A 151 -12.74 -18.44 3.76
CA ALA A 151 -11.29 -18.32 3.93
C ALA A 151 -10.63 -17.49 2.80
N GLY A 152 -11.09 -17.65 1.56
CA GLY A 152 -10.62 -16.85 0.44
C GLY A 152 -11.00 -15.37 0.56
N TYR A 153 -12.21 -15.06 1.00
CA TYR A 153 -12.63 -13.69 1.28
C TYR A 153 -11.89 -13.09 2.48
N ALA A 154 -11.62 -13.89 3.52
CA ALA A 154 -10.80 -13.48 4.65
C ALA A 154 -9.37 -13.10 4.22
N HIS A 155 -8.76 -13.92 3.36
CA HIS A 155 -7.42 -13.63 2.81
C HIS A 155 -7.36 -12.30 2.04
N LEU A 156 -8.44 -11.94 1.33
CA LEU A 156 -8.55 -10.69 0.56
C LEU A 156 -9.23 -9.55 1.34
N SER A 157 -9.57 -9.74 2.60
CA SER A 157 -10.27 -8.76 3.45
C SER A 157 -11.58 -8.24 2.84
N LEU A 158 -12.37 -9.12 2.23
CA LEU A 158 -13.63 -8.80 1.57
C LEU A 158 -14.83 -9.12 2.47
N ALA A 159 -15.26 -8.14 3.29
CA ALA A 159 -16.31 -8.30 4.30
C ALA A 159 -17.69 -8.64 3.70
N ALA A 160 -18.20 -7.80 2.81
CA ALA A 160 -19.57 -7.93 2.29
C ALA A 160 -19.83 -9.28 1.59
N PRO A 161 -18.96 -9.79 0.67
CA PRO A 161 -19.15 -11.12 0.08
C PRO A 161 -19.03 -12.27 1.09
N ALA A 162 -18.23 -12.10 2.15
CA ALA A 162 -18.12 -13.10 3.21
C ALA A 162 -19.41 -13.19 4.03
N ALA A 163 -19.98 -12.03 4.41
CA ALA A 163 -21.28 -11.97 5.12
C ALA A 163 -22.41 -12.61 4.31
N GLU A 164 -22.47 -12.37 2.99
CA GLU A 164 -23.46 -12.98 2.09
C GLU A 164 -23.35 -14.51 2.09
N ILE A 165 -22.14 -15.05 1.96
CA ILE A 165 -21.94 -16.51 1.97
C ILE A 165 -22.29 -17.10 3.34
N PHE A 166 -21.82 -16.45 4.42
CA PHE A 166 -22.10 -16.92 5.78
C PHE A 166 -23.60 -16.98 6.05
N ALA A 167 -24.33 -15.91 5.73
CA ALA A 167 -25.79 -15.86 5.90
C ALA A 167 -26.56 -16.87 5.02
N ALA A 168 -26.01 -17.26 3.86
CA ALA A 168 -26.62 -18.24 2.97
C ALA A 168 -26.35 -19.71 3.37
N MET A 169 -25.48 -19.96 4.34
CA MET A 169 -25.18 -21.32 4.81
C MET A 169 -26.28 -21.84 5.72
N SER A 170 -26.69 -23.10 5.54
CA SER A 170 -27.67 -23.77 6.40
C SER A 170 -27.09 -24.27 7.73
N HIS A 171 -25.79 -24.53 7.76
CA HIS A 171 -25.05 -25.03 8.92
C HIS A 171 -23.71 -24.31 9.01
N HIS A 172 -23.31 -23.97 10.21
CA HIS A 172 -22.04 -23.30 10.50
C HIS A 172 -21.21 -24.19 11.42
N ASP A 173 -19.91 -24.32 11.13
CA ASP A 173 -18.93 -24.90 12.02
C ASP A 173 -18.00 -23.80 12.57
N LEU A 174 -17.09 -24.18 13.47
CA LEU A 174 -16.11 -23.24 14.03
C LEU A 174 -15.25 -22.58 12.94
N THR A 175 -14.94 -23.31 11.86
CA THR A 175 -14.17 -22.78 10.71
C THR A 175 -14.95 -21.72 9.96
N SER A 176 -16.28 -21.92 9.80
CA SER A 176 -17.17 -20.92 9.17
C SER A 176 -17.17 -19.61 9.97
N TYR A 177 -17.40 -19.70 11.29
CA TYR A 177 -17.39 -18.54 12.18
C TYR A 177 -16.03 -17.82 12.15
N ASN A 178 -14.92 -18.54 12.32
CA ASN A 178 -13.59 -17.96 12.36
C ASN A 178 -13.23 -17.26 11.04
N SER A 179 -13.54 -17.90 9.91
CA SER A 179 -13.26 -17.32 8.59
C SER A 179 -14.14 -16.10 8.31
N ALA A 180 -15.41 -16.12 8.70
CA ALA A 180 -16.32 -14.98 8.55
C ALA A 180 -15.87 -13.80 9.45
N MET A 181 -15.57 -14.06 10.72
CA MET A 181 -15.07 -13.03 11.65
C MET A 181 -13.78 -12.40 11.13
N LEU A 182 -12.83 -13.21 10.63
CA LEU A 182 -11.58 -12.69 10.08
C LEU A 182 -11.79 -11.85 8.81
N ALA A 183 -12.72 -12.26 7.94
CA ALA A 183 -13.08 -11.51 6.74
C ALA A 183 -13.71 -10.15 7.08
N LEU A 184 -14.63 -10.12 8.06
CA LEU A 184 -15.29 -8.91 8.54
C LEU A 184 -14.29 -7.96 9.20
N ALA A 185 -13.48 -8.46 10.12
CA ALA A 185 -12.44 -7.68 10.78
C ALA A 185 -11.41 -7.15 9.76
N GLY A 186 -11.01 -7.98 8.79
CA GLY A 186 -10.12 -7.61 7.69
C GLY A 186 -10.68 -6.51 6.79
N GLY A 187 -11.98 -6.56 6.51
CA GLY A 187 -12.67 -5.63 5.62
C GLY A 187 -13.19 -4.34 6.27
N GLY A 188 -12.93 -4.13 7.56
CA GLY A 188 -13.34 -2.91 8.26
C GLY A 188 -14.64 -3.03 9.07
N GLU A 189 -15.34 -4.16 8.98
CA GLU A 189 -16.60 -4.42 9.68
C GLU A 189 -16.36 -5.07 11.06
N MET A 190 -15.57 -4.40 11.90
CA MET A 190 -15.11 -4.94 13.18
C MET A 190 -16.26 -5.26 14.14
N ARG A 191 -17.27 -4.37 14.21
CA ARG A 191 -18.45 -4.59 15.08
C ARG A 191 -19.23 -5.82 14.66
N ALA A 192 -19.40 -6.06 13.36
CA ALA A 192 -20.05 -7.25 12.84
C ALA A 192 -19.28 -8.54 13.21
N SER A 193 -17.94 -8.50 13.19
CA SER A 193 -17.09 -9.61 13.67
C SER A 193 -17.35 -9.93 15.14
N LEU A 194 -17.49 -8.93 16.00
CA LEU A 194 -17.80 -9.12 17.43
C LEU A 194 -19.22 -9.66 17.65
N VAL A 195 -20.18 -9.24 16.82
CA VAL A 195 -21.55 -9.80 16.86
C VAL A 195 -21.52 -11.28 16.54
N LEU A 196 -20.79 -11.71 15.51
CA LEU A 196 -20.63 -13.14 15.19
C LEU A 196 -19.96 -13.93 16.32
N TYR A 197 -19.01 -13.34 17.02
CA TYR A 197 -18.43 -13.97 18.21
C TYR A 197 -19.46 -14.12 19.34
N SER A 198 -20.27 -13.09 19.60
CA SER A 198 -21.36 -13.16 20.57
C SER A 198 -22.37 -14.25 20.19
N GLU A 199 -22.73 -14.35 18.92
CA GLU A 199 -23.59 -15.39 18.39
C GLU A 199 -23.00 -16.78 18.60
N LEU A 200 -21.73 -17.01 18.23
CA LEU A 200 -21.02 -18.28 18.46
C LEU A 200 -21.06 -18.67 19.94
N ARG A 201 -20.87 -17.71 20.83
CA ARG A 201 -20.87 -17.94 22.28
C ARG A 201 -22.24 -18.34 22.83
N HIS A 202 -23.30 -17.75 22.31
CA HIS A 202 -24.67 -17.97 22.80
C HIS A 202 -25.37 -19.16 22.14
N THR A 203 -25.19 -19.31 20.82
CA THR A 203 -25.93 -20.33 20.04
C THR A 203 -25.22 -21.64 19.91
N SER A 204 -23.89 -21.66 20.00
CA SER A 204 -23.09 -22.87 19.74
C SER A 204 -21.93 -23.06 20.74
N PRO A 205 -22.17 -23.02 22.04
CA PRO A 205 -21.10 -23.16 23.04
C PRO A 205 -20.36 -24.50 22.96
N SER A 206 -20.98 -25.52 22.37
CA SER A 206 -20.39 -26.85 22.16
C SER A 206 -19.29 -26.87 21.08
N LEU A 207 -19.25 -25.88 20.19
CA LEU A 207 -18.20 -25.77 19.15
C LEU A 207 -16.83 -25.41 19.73
N GLY A 208 -16.81 -24.88 20.96
CA GLY A 208 -15.57 -24.45 21.63
C GLY A 208 -14.96 -23.20 20.98
N TYR A 209 -13.73 -22.93 21.35
CA TYR A 209 -12.93 -21.81 20.83
C TYR A 209 -11.56 -22.32 20.44
N SER A 210 -11.00 -21.77 19.38
CA SER A 210 -9.65 -22.07 18.91
C SER A 210 -8.77 -20.83 18.93
N ASP A 211 -7.47 -21.03 18.78
CA ASP A 211 -6.48 -19.99 18.53
C ASP A 211 -6.88 -19.05 17.36
N HIS A 212 -7.48 -19.62 16.31
CA HIS A 212 -7.98 -18.85 15.17
C HIS A 212 -9.16 -17.94 15.53
N THR A 213 -10.05 -18.36 16.45
CA THR A 213 -11.15 -17.54 16.96
C THR A 213 -10.61 -16.28 17.63
N TYR A 214 -9.66 -16.48 18.54
CA TYR A 214 -9.05 -15.34 19.25
C TYR A 214 -8.18 -14.48 18.36
N SER A 215 -7.47 -15.07 17.41
CA SER A 215 -6.72 -14.31 16.41
C SER A 215 -7.63 -13.34 15.61
N ALA A 216 -8.81 -13.79 15.20
CA ALA A 216 -9.78 -12.94 14.51
C ALA A 216 -10.29 -11.78 15.40
N LEU A 217 -10.58 -12.08 16.66
CA LEU A 217 -11.02 -11.08 17.64
C LEU A 217 -9.92 -10.05 17.95
N LEU A 218 -8.68 -10.50 18.12
CA LEU A 218 -7.54 -9.59 18.35
C LEU A 218 -7.29 -8.69 17.15
N VAL A 219 -7.47 -9.18 15.91
CA VAL A 219 -7.40 -8.34 14.71
C VAL A 219 -8.51 -7.27 14.74
N ALA A 220 -9.75 -7.64 15.10
CA ALA A 220 -10.86 -6.69 15.21
C ALA A 220 -10.58 -5.64 16.30
N CYS A 221 -10.14 -6.06 17.46
CA CYS A 221 -9.79 -5.21 18.59
C CYS A 221 -8.67 -4.22 18.23
N ALA A 222 -7.60 -4.68 17.60
CA ALA A 222 -6.48 -3.85 17.16
C ALA A 222 -6.87 -2.76 16.16
N ARG A 223 -7.92 -2.99 15.37
CA ARG A 223 -8.43 -2.00 14.41
C ARG A 223 -9.42 -1.03 15.01
N LEU A 224 -10.21 -1.47 16.00
CA LEU A 224 -11.10 -0.59 16.77
C LEU A 224 -10.33 0.33 17.71
N MET A 225 -9.10 -0.03 18.06
CA MET A 225 -8.30 0.63 19.10
C MET A 225 -9.08 0.74 20.43
N ASP A 226 -9.90 -0.28 20.73
CA ASP A 226 -10.74 -0.35 21.91
C ASP A 226 -9.99 -1.03 23.05
N MET A 227 -9.57 -0.22 24.02
CA MET A 227 -8.77 -0.65 25.15
C MET A 227 -9.54 -1.51 26.14
N ASP A 228 -10.83 -1.24 26.35
CA ASP A 228 -11.66 -2.01 27.28
C ASP A 228 -11.89 -3.42 26.76
N LEU A 229 -12.14 -3.51 25.45
CA LEU A 229 -12.22 -4.81 24.77
C LEU A 229 -10.88 -5.57 24.83
N ALA A 230 -9.76 -4.88 24.66
CA ALA A 230 -8.43 -5.49 24.78
C ALA A 230 -8.22 -6.11 26.15
N ARG A 231 -8.56 -5.40 27.24
CA ARG A 231 -8.45 -5.89 28.60
C ARG A 231 -9.38 -7.05 28.90
N GLN A 232 -10.61 -7.01 28.40
CA GLN A 232 -11.55 -8.12 28.52
C GLN A 232 -11.06 -9.38 27.81
N LEU A 233 -10.54 -9.25 26.58
CA LEU A 233 -9.95 -10.35 25.83
C LEU A 233 -8.71 -10.89 26.54
N HIS A 234 -7.85 -10.03 27.07
CA HIS A 234 -6.67 -10.45 27.83
C HIS A 234 -7.06 -11.28 29.07
N ALA A 235 -7.97 -10.78 29.90
CA ALA A 235 -8.45 -11.50 31.08
C ALA A 235 -9.05 -12.87 30.70
N HIS A 236 -9.82 -12.92 29.62
CA HIS A 236 -10.43 -14.16 29.14
C HIS A 236 -9.39 -15.16 28.61
N LEU A 237 -8.42 -14.70 27.82
CA LEU A 237 -7.31 -15.51 27.30
C LEU A 237 -6.41 -16.04 28.43
N SER A 238 -6.17 -15.22 29.44
CA SER A 238 -5.42 -15.63 30.66
C SER A 238 -6.13 -16.73 31.40
N HIS A 239 -7.44 -16.57 31.66
CA HIS A 239 -8.25 -17.55 32.34
C HIS A 239 -8.32 -18.92 31.60
N LEU A 240 -8.32 -18.90 30.29
CA LEU A 240 -8.35 -20.11 29.45
C LEU A 240 -6.96 -20.70 29.18
N GLY A 241 -5.89 -20.07 29.65
CA GLY A 241 -4.52 -20.55 29.45
C GLY A 241 -3.95 -20.33 28.03
N PHE A 242 -4.62 -19.58 27.15
CA PHE A 242 -4.18 -19.34 25.78
C PHE A 242 -2.97 -18.40 25.69
N LEU A 243 -2.59 -17.71 26.75
CA LEU A 243 -1.39 -16.85 26.76
C LEU A 243 -0.08 -17.64 26.66
N SER A 244 -0.11 -18.95 26.85
CA SER A 244 1.02 -19.85 26.57
C SER A 244 1.29 -20.00 25.06
N ASP A 245 0.29 -19.73 24.19
CA ASP A 245 0.48 -19.70 22.75
C ASP A 245 1.15 -18.39 22.34
N ILE A 246 2.34 -18.52 21.74
CA ILE A 246 3.16 -17.38 21.33
C ILE A 246 2.46 -16.48 20.28
N ASN A 247 1.60 -17.06 19.42
CA ASN A 247 0.90 -16.30 18.39
C ASN A 247 -0.18 -15.42 19.00
N ILE A 248 -0.93 -15.95 19.97
CA ILE A 248 -1.98 -15.21 20.68
C ILE A 248 -1.36 -14.12 21.54
N ALA A 249 -0.35 -14.46 22.35
CA ALA A 249 0.34 -13.50 23.20
C ALA A 249 1.00 -12.38 22.36
N SER A 250 1.67 -12.72 21.25
CA SER A 250 2.24 -11.75 20.32
C SER A 250 1.19 -10.82 19.71
N SER A 251 0.03 -11.38 19.36
CA SER A 251 -1.07 -10.58 18.80
C SER A 251 -1.69 -9.67 19.83
N LEU A 252 -1.76 -10.09 21.09
CA LEU A 252 -2.25 -9.25 22.18
C LEU A 252 -1.27 -8.11 22.52
N VAL A 253 0.04 -8.36 22.48
CA VAL A 253 1.06 -7.30 22.56
C VAL A 253 0.86 -6.26 21.46
N ASP A 254 0.60 -6.70 20.21
CA ASP A 254 0.33 -5.78 19.11
C ASP A 254 -0.98 -4.99 19.28
N VAL A 255 -2.01 -5.60 19.88
CA VAL A 255 -3.25 -4.90 20.25
C VAL A 255 -2.97 -3.78 21.24
N TYR A 256 -2.29 -4.07 22.35
CA TYR A 256 -1.94 -3.06 23.36
C TYR A 256 -1.12 -1.91 22.79
N ARG A 257 -0.13 -2.24 21.93
CA ARG A 257 0.66 -1.25 21.21
C ARG A 257 -0.22 -0.33 20.36
N LYS A 258 -1.12 -0.89 19.55
CA LYS A 258 -2.02 -0.11 18.68
C LYS A 258 -3.03 0.73 19.46
N CYS A 259 -3.43 0.27 20.63
CA CYS A 259 -4.27 1.05 21.55
C CYS A 259 -3.49 2.15 22.30
N GLY A 260 -2.19 2.33 22.04
CA GLY A 260 -1.36 3.33 22.71
C GLY A 260 -0.97 2.99 24.15
N CYS A 261 -1.15 1.73 24.58
CA CYS A 261 -0.87 1.30 25.95
C CYS A 261 0.40 0.46 26.02
N ILE A 262 1.54 1.11 25.75
CA ILE A 262 2.84 0.43 25.68
C ILE A 262 3.25 -0.19 27.03
N ALA A 263 2.81 0.36 28.16
CA ALA A 263 3.10 -0.19 29.49
C ALA A 263 2.46 -1.58 29.69
N ASP A 264 1.21 -1.76 29.26
CA ASP A 264 0.52 -3.06 29.34
C ASP A 264 1.11 -4.07 28.34
N ALA A 265 1.49 -3.59 27.14
CA ALA A 265 2.23 -4.38 26.15
C ALA A 265 3.57 -4.89 26.70
N HIS A 266 4.33 -4.02 27.38
CA HIS A 266 5.62 -4.38 27.98
C HIS A 266 5.46 -5.38 29.13
N ARG A 267 4.47 -5.19 29.99
CA ARG A 267 4.19 -6.13 31.09
C ARG A 267 3.92 -7.54 30.55
N LEU A 268 3.04 -7.64 29.55
CA LEU A 268 2.78 -8.91 28.90
C LEU A 268 4.03 -9.48 28.21
N PHE A 269 4.83 -8.63 27.56
CA PHE A 269 6.10 -9.04 26.99
C PHE A 269 7.04 -9.64 28.03
N ASP A 270 7.15 -9.06 29.22
CA ASP A 270 8.02 -9.59 30.29
C ASP A 270 7.53 -10.94 30.81
N GLU A 271 6.22 -11.12 30.93
CA GLU A 271 5.57 -12.37 31.39
C GLU A 271 5.72 -13.53 30.37
N MET A 272 5.95 -13.23 29.09
CA MET A 272 6.12 -14.26 28.06
C MET A 272 7.40 -15.08 28.27
N PRO A 273 7.31 -16.43 28.42
CA PRO A 273 8.48 -17.29 28.64
C PRO A 273 9.37 -17.38 27.38
N VAL A 274 8.75 -17.36 26.20
CA VAL A 274 9.43 -17.39 24.90
C VAL A 274 9.02 -16.16 24.10
N LYS A 275 10.00 -15.46 23.58
CA LYS A 275 9.80 -14.23 22.81
C LYS A 275 10.33 -14.40 21.39
N ASP A 276 9.45 -14.40 20.41
CA ASP A 276 9.82 -14.48 19.00
C ASP A 276 10.23 -13.09 18.46
N LEU A 277 10.78 -13.06 17.24
CA LEU A 277 11.21 -11.84 16.57
C LEU A 277 10.06 -10.83 16.40
N ARG A 278 8.82 -11.31 16.22
CA ARG A 278 7.64 -10.48 16.02
C ARG A 278 7.30 -9.69 17.28
N VAL A 279 7.30 -10.34 18.44
CA VAL A 279 7.04 -9.68 19.74
C VAL A 279 8.10 -8.63 20.04
N TRP A 280 9.39 -8.98 19.89
CA TRP A 280 10.47 -8.03 20.05
C TRP A 280 10.30 -6.80 19.16
N THR A 281 9.98 -7.02 17.87
CA THR A 281 9.75 -5.93 16.91
C THR A 281 8.54 -5.09 17.31
N SER A 282 7.43 -5.71 17.76
CA SER A 282 6.22 -5.00 18.17
C SER A 282 6.49 -4.06 19.35
N ILE A 283 7.27 -4.50 20.35
CA ILE A 283 7.61 -3.64 21.50
C ILE A 283 8.52 -2.49 21.09
N VAL A 284 9.54 -2.74 20.24
CA VAL A 284 10.38 -1.66 19.71
C VAL A 284 9.55 -0.63 18.96
N CYS A 285 8.65 -1.08 18.06
CA CYS A 285 7.72 -0.21 17.35
C CYS A 285 6.84 0.61 18.31
N GLY A 286 6.29 -0.05 19.34
CA GLY A 286 5.40 0.61 20.30
C GLY A 286 6.08 1.75 21.06
N TYR A 287 7.27 1.51 21.57
CA TYR A 287 8.05 2.58 22.24
C TYR A 287 8.46 3.68 21.27
N ALA A 288 8.83 3.32 20.03
CA ALA A 288 9.19 4.31 19.01
C ALA A 288 7.99 5.16 18.55
N GLU A 289 6.79 4.56 18.48
CA GLU A 289 5.54 5.27 18.18
C GLU A 289 5.12 6.23 19.31
N ASP A 290 5.34 5.81 20.57
CA ASP A 290 5.02 6.58 21.77
C ASP A 290 6.08 7.66 22.10
N GLY A 291 7.16 7.75 21.33
CA GLY A 291 8.23 8.72 21.52
C GLY A 291 9.25 8.37 22.61
N GLN A 292 9.11 7.21 23.23
CA GLN A 292 10.02 6.74 24.26
C GLN A 292 11.26 6.07 23.62
N MET A 293 12.13 6.88 22.99
CA MET A 293 13.24 6.37 22.20
C MET A 293 14.31 5.65 23.02
N THR A 294 14.52 6.05 24.28
CA THR A 294 15.49 5.39 25.18
C THR A 294 15.10 3.94 25.49
N PRO A 295 13.86 3.62 25.95
CA PRO A 295 13.41 2.23 26.08
C PRO A 295 13.40 1.47 24.75
N ALA A 296 12.97 2.10 23.64
CA ALA A 296 12.98 1.48 22.32
C ALA A 296 14.39 0.98 21.95
N ARG A 297 15.40 1.82 22.16
CA ARG A 297 16.80 1.50 21.90
C ARG A 297 17.31 0.39 22.81
N GLN A 298 17.02 0.44 24.10
CA GLN A 298 17.45 -0.59 25.06
C GLN A 298 16.91 -1.98 24.70
N ILE A 299 15.62 -2.05 24.33
CA ILE A 299 14.99 -3.30 23.91
C ILE A 299 15.58 -3.78 22.59
N PHE A 300 15.78 -2.89 21.63
CA PHE A 300 16.41 -3.21 20.35
C PHE A 300 17.84 -3.79 20.53
N ASP A 301 18.62 -3.22 21.42
CA ASP A 301 19.99 -3.67 21.69
C ASP A 301 20.02 -5.05 22.38
N ARG A 302 18.97 -5.40 23.14
CA ARG A 302 18.78 -6.74 23.75
C ARG A 302 18.32 -7.81 22.76
N MET A 303 17.87 -7.44 21.55
CA MET A 303 17.42 -8.42 20.54
C MET A 303 18.58 -9.29 20.07
N GLN A 304 18.43 -10.61 20.20
CA GLN A 304 19.42 -11.60 19.68
C GLN A 304 19.40 -11.66 18.15
N LYS A 305 18.23 -11.52 17.56
CA LYS A 305 18.02 -11.48 16.10
C LYS A 305 17.27 -10.20 15.76
N ARG A 306 17.75 -9.49 14.76
CA ARG A 306 17.13 -8.27 14.25
C ARG A 306 16.52 -8.51 12.87
N SER A 307 15.49 -7.78 12.52
CA SER A 307 14.89 -7.77 11.19
C SER A 307 14.99 -6.37 10.59
N ILE A 308 14.88 -6.26 9.28
CA ILE A 308 14.82 -4.95 8.61
C ILE A 308 13.68 -4.08 9.19
N VAL A 309 12.56 -4.72 9.58
CA VAL A 309 11.41 -4.03 10.19
C VAL A 309 11.77 -3.39 11.53
N SER A 310 12.54 -4.10 12.40
CA SER A 310 12.94 -3.54 13.70
C SER A 310 13.94 -2.38 13.54
N TRP A 311 14.83 -2.45 12.55
CA TRP A 311 15.73 -1.36 12.18
C TRP A 311 14.96 -0.13 11.69
N ASN A 312 14.01 -0.35 10.76
CA ASN A 312 13.20 0.73 10.19
C ASN A 312 12.32 1.40 11.24
N ALA A 313 11.69 0.61 12.13
CA ALA A 313 10.87 1.14 13.21
C ALA A 313 11.63 2.07 14.15
N LEU A 314 12.84 1.65 14.56
CA LEU A 314 13.69 2.48 15.42
C LEU A 314 14.16 3.75 14.71
N MET A 315 14.55 3.63 13.43
CA MET A 315 15.00 4.78 12.64
C MET A 315 13.87 5.77 12.38
N GLU A 316 12.67 5.28 12.03
CA GLU A 316 11.48 6.12 11.83
C GLU A 316 11.06 6.83 13.11
N GLY A 317 11.14 6.14 14.26
CA GLY A 317 10.91 6.73 15.56
C GLY A 317 11.85 7.92 15.83
N TYR A 318 13.15 7.75 15.63
CA TYR A 318 14.12 8.83 15.78
C TYR A 318 13.84 10.03 14.86
N VAL A 319 13.50 9.76 13.57
CA VAL A 319 13.14 10.81 12.61
C VAL A 319 11.90 11.58 13.08
N ARG A 320 10.85 10.88 13.50
CA ARG A 320 9.57 11.46 13.92
C ARG A 320 9.72 12.35 15.15
N HIS A 321 10.61 11.98 16.06
CA HIS A 321 10.84 12.73 17.30
C HIS A 321 12.00 13.72 17.21
N GLY A 322 12.48 14.03 15.99
CA GLY A 322 13.48 15.07 15.74
C GLY A 322 14.94 14.66 16.00
N GLU A 323 15.19 13.40 16.35
CA GLU A 323 16.52 12.86 16.61
C GLU A 323 17.18 12.32 15.33
N ALA A 324 17.26 13.16 14.32
CA ALA A 324 17.68 12.77 12.96
C ALA A 324 19.13 12.26 12.88
N VAL A 325 20.01 12.75 13.76
CA VAL A 325 21.41 12.29 13.81
C VAL A 325 21.47 10.83 14.27
N GLU A 326 20.67 10.47 15.28
CA GLU A 326 20.58 9.10 15.76
C GLU A 326 19.99 8.17 14.68
N ALA A 327 18.98 8.64 13.94
CA ALA A 327 18.43 7.90 12.80
C ALA A 327 19.51 7.56 11.77
N LEU A 328 20.38 8.50 11.42
CA LEU A 328 21.51 8.26 10.51
C LEU A 328 22.57 7.32 11.10
N SER A 329 22.77 7.36 12.41
CA SER A 329 23.63 6.38 13.11
C SER A 329 23.06 4.97 12.98
N ILE A 330 21.73 4.80 13.18
CA ILE A 330 21.04 3.53 12.99
C ILE A 330 21.18 3.02 11.54
N PHE A 331 21.01 3.90 10.54
CA PHE A 331 21.23 3.54 9.14
C PHE A 331 22.63 3.00 8.87
N LYS A 332 23.68 3.62 9.45
CA LYS A 332 25.06 3.14 9.33
C LYS A 332 25.24 1.76 9.97
N HIS A 333 24.66 1.53 11.14
CA HIS A 333 24.73 0.24 11.83
C HIS A 333 24.00 -0.85 11.05
N LEU A 334 22.80 -0.57 10.51
CA LEU A 334 22.05 -1.48 9.65
C LEU A 334 22.91 -2.01 8.48
N ILE A 335 23.61 -1.10 7.80
CA ILE A 335 24.50 -1.47 6.69
C ILE A 335 25.70 -2.29 7.17
N LYS A 336 26.31 -1.90 8.31
CA LYS A 336 27.45 -2.61 8.90
C LYS A 336 27.08 -4.04 9.30
N ASP A 337 25.86 -4.25 9.79
CA ASP A 337 25.32 -5.57 10.15
C ASP A 337 24.91 -6.40 8.91
N GLY A 338 25.13 -5.89 7.69
CA GLY A 338 24.92 -6.61 6.43
C GLY A 338 23.47 -6.64 5.92
N PHE A 339 22.57 -5.88 6.53
CA PHE A 339 21.20 -5.75 6.03
C PHE A 339 21.16 -4.96 4.73
N GLN A 340 20.30 -5.41 3.81
CA GLN A 340 20.02 -4.65 2.59
C GLN A 340 18.89 -3.63 2.87
N PRO A 341 19.14 -2.32 2.65
CA PRO A 341 18.11 -1.31 2.80
C PRO A 341 16.95 -1.53 1.86
N ASP A 342 15.74 -1.39 2.37
CA ASP A 342 14.50 -1.40 1.60
C ASP A 342 13.96 0.03 1.37
N GLN A 343 12.77 0.13 0.78
CA GLN A 343 12.13 1.42 0.49
C GLN A 343 11.91 2.27 1.75
N SER A 344 11.49 1.66 2.86
CA SER A 344 11.29 2.35 4.14
C SER A 344 12.62 2.84 4.71
N THR A 345 13.65 1.99 4.67
CA THR A 345 15.00 2.34 5.14
C THR A 345 15.55 3.58 4.43
N PHE A 346 15.49 3.59 3.07
CA PHE A 346 15.97 4.74 2.30
C PHE A 346 15.13 5.99 2.56
N SER A 347 13.81 5.87 2.60
CA SER A 347 12.91 7.00 2.87
C SER A 347 13.20 7.63 4.25
N SER A 348 13.30 6.82 5.31
CA SER A 348 13.59 7.32 6.65
C SER A 348 14.96 7.97 6.76
N ALA A 349 16.00 7.36 6.14
CA ALA A 349 17.34 7.95 6.12
C ALA A 349 17.41 9.29 5.35
N LEU A 350 16.70 9.39 4.23
CA LEU A 350 16.59 10.64 3.46
C LEU A 350 15.80 11.70 4.23
N SER A 351 14.71 11.31 4.92
CA SER A 351 13.93 12.21 5.79
C SER A 351 14.77 12.74 6.96
N ALA A 352 15.65 11.90 7.54
CA ALA A 352 16.62 12.35 8.53
C ALA A 352 17.60 13.38 7.95
N CYS A 353 18.13 13.15 6.75
CA CYS A 353 19.00 14.13 6.06
C CYS A 353 18.27 15.44 5.78
N ALA A 354 16.99 15.38 5.39
CA ALA A 354 16.14 16.54 5.17
C ALA A 354 15.93 17.35 6.44
N ALA A 355 15.68 16.66 7.57
CA ALA A 355 15.46 17.30 8.88
C ALA A 355 16.67 18.09 9.38
N ILE A 356 17.90 17.59 9.13
CA ILE A 356 19.14 18.30 9.52
C ILE A 356 19.69 19.21 8.40
N GLY A 357 19.03 19.30 7.25
CA GLY A 357 19.48 20.10 6.12
C GLY A 357 20.80 19.61 5.47
N SER A 358 21.18 18.33 5.66
CA SER A 358 22.49 17.83 5.24
C SER A 358 22.47 17.20 3.84
N VAL A 359 22.78 18.00 2.82
CA VAL A 359 22.95 17.53 1.44
C VAL A 359 24.10 16.52 1.32
N THR A 360 25.16 16.66 2.12
CA THR A 360 26.33 15.77 2.04
C THR A 360 25.97 14.33 2.37
N HIS A 361 25.27 14.11 3.49
CA HIS A 361 24.78 12.78 3.87
C HIS A 361 23.73 12.28 2.87
N GLY A 362 22.84 13.17 2.43
CA GLY A 362 21.82 12.85 1.43
C GLY A 362 22.42 12.35 0.11
N LYS A 363 23.48 12.99 -0.39
CA LYS A 363 24.23 12.54 -1.57
C LYS A 363 24.89 11.18 -1.37
N GLN A 364 25.41 10.89 -0.18
CA GLN A 364 25.97 9.57 0.13
C GLN A 364 24.91 8.48 0.10
N ILE A 365 23.72 8.75 0.67
CA ILE A 365 22.60 7.80 0.65
C ILE A 365 22.08 7.62 -0.78
N HIS A 366 21.94 8.70 -1.55
CA HIS A 366 21.56 8.62 -2.97
C HIS A 366 22.59 7.82 -3.80
N GLY A 367 23.88 8.05 -3.58
CA GLY A 367 24.94 7.27 -4.21
C GLY A 367 24.86 5.78 -3.87
N ARG A 368 24.55 5.46 -2.61
CA ARG A 368 24.33 4.08 -2.16
C ARG A 368 23.13 3.44 -2.83
N LEU A 369 22.01 4.17 -2.92
CA LEU A 369 20.80 3.72 -3.61
C LEU A 369 21.12 3.32 -5.06
N LEU A 370 21.88 4.14 -5.78
CA LEU A 370 22.32 3.84 -7.14
C LEU A 370 23.23 2.61 -7.21
N GLN A 371 24.20 2.48 -6.27
CA GLN A 371 25.14 1.36 -6.23
C GLN A 371 24.47 0.02 -5.94
N THR A 372 23.40 0.00 -5.15
CA THR A 372 22.66 -1.23 -4.85
C THR A 372 21.79 -1.72 -6.00
N GLY A 373 21.61 -0.93 -7.06
CA GLY A 373 20.70 -1.22 -8.15
C GLY A 373 19.22 -1.24 -7.69
N PHE A 374 18.95 -0.65 -6.52
CA PHE A 374 17.58 -0.55 -6.00
C PHE A 374 16.75 0.32 -6.92
N ASP A 375 15.59 -0.18 -7.33
CA ASP A 375 14.64 0.55 -8.16
C ASP A 375 13.73 1.42 -7.27
N PRO A 376 13.96 2.76 -7.18
CA PRO A 376 13.24 3.59 -6.24
C PRO A 376 11.78 3.75 -6.63
N GLY A 377 10.88 3.42 -5.69
CA GLY A 377 9.47 3.78 -5.80
C GLY A 377 9.25 5.29 -5.59
N VAL A 378 8.02 5.74 -5.83
CA VAL A 378 7.61 7.16 -5.69
C VAL A 378 7.96 7.72 -4.31
N ILE A 379 7.81 6.93 -3.25
CA ILE A 379 8.12 7.34 -1.86
C ILE A 379 9.60 7.73 -1.71
N VAL A 380 10.53 6.93 -2.24
CA VAL A 380 11.96 7.24 -2.17
C VAL A 380 12.32 8.42 -3.06
N LEU A 381 11.72 8.53 -4.26
CA LEU A 381 11.92 9.67 -5.15
C LEU A 381 11.43 10.98 -4.52
N SER A 382 10.26 10.98 -3.88
CA SER A 382 9.75 12.16 -3.17
C SER A 382 10.61 12.52 -1.96
N SER A 383 11.10 11.52 -1.20
CA SER A 383 12.04 11.77 -0.10
C SER A 383 13.39 12.33 -0.59
N LEU A 384 13.88 11.92 -1.78
CA LEU A 384 15.06 12.52 -2.40
C LEU A 384 14.84 13.98 -2.78
N ILE A 385 13.70 14.31 -3.38
CA ILE A 385 13.33 15.69 -3.74
C ILE A 385 13.26 16.56 -2.48
N ASP A 386 12.58 16.08 -1.43
CA ASP A 386 12.47 16.80 -0.14
C ASP A 386 13.85 17.01 0.50
N MET A 387 14.69 15.97 0.53
CA MET A 387 16.05 16.06 1.07
C MET A 387 16.90 17.09 0.32
N TYR A 388 16.89 17.08 -1.00
CA TYR A 388 17.63 18.07 -1.78
C TYR A 388 17.07 19.47 -1.61
N SER A 389 15.74 19.60 -1.54
CA SER A 389 15.06 20.88 -1.32
C SER A 389 15.43 21.48 0.04
N LYS A 390 15.18 20.76 1.14
CA LYS A 390 15.48 21.25 2.50
C LYS A 390 16.97 21.46 2.75
N GLY A 391 17.81 20.74 2.03
CA GLY A 391 19.25 20.98 2.01
C GLY A 391 19.70 22.18 1.18
N GLY A 392 18.80 22.93 0.53
CA GLY A 392 19.16 24.10 -0.27
C GLY A 392 19.67 23.79 -1.69
N TYR A 393 19.58 22.53 -2.15
CA TYR A 393 20.09 22.12 -3.46
C TYR A 393 18.95 21.81 -4.46
N LEU A 394 18.20 22.86 -4.83
CA LEU A 394 17.04 22.73 -5.74
C LEU A 394 17.39 22.10 -7.10
N ALA A 395 18.61 22.33 -7.62
CA ALA A 395 19.05 21.71 -8.87
C ALA A 395 19.05 20.17 -8.79
N GLY A 396 19.45 19.60 -7.64
CA GLY A 396 19.39 18.16 -7.39
C GLY A 396 17.96 17.64 -7.35
N ALA A 397 17.04 18.37 -6.71
CA ALA A 397 15.61 18.03 -6.71
C ALA A 397 15.04 18.01 -8.13
N ARG A 398 15.31 19.03 -8.94
CA ARG A 398 14.91 19.09 -10.36
C ARG A 398 15.46 17.91 -11.17
N GLN A 399 16.72 17.54 -10.94
CA GLN A 399 17.35 16.42 -11.62
C GLN A 399 16.67 15.09 -11.27
N VAL A 400 16.39 14.83 -9.99
CA VAL A 400 15.66 13.61 -9.56
C VAL A 400 14.28 13.56 -10.20
N PHE A 401 13.55 14.68 -10.21
CA PHE A 401 12.23 14.76 -10.83
C PHE A 401 12.28 14.52 -12.35
N SER A 402 13.28 15.09 -13.06
CA SER A 402 13.41 14.93 -14.51
C SER A 402 13.78 13.51 -14.94
N LEU A 403 14.61 12.82 -14.13
CA LEU A 403 15.03 11.44 -14.40
C LEU A 403 13.94 10.40 -14.07
N ALA A 404 12.95 10.75 -13.25
CA ALA A 404 11.81 9.88 -13.00
C ALA A 404 11.03 9.66 -14.30
N CYS A 405 10.82 8.39 -14.69
CA CYS A 405 10.04 8.05 -15.89
C CYS A 405 8.58 8.52 -15.72
N GLN A 406 7.95 8.89 -16.85
CA GLN A 406 6.57 9.44 -16.84
C GLN A 406 5.57 8.55 -16.12
N GLU A 407 5.68 7.22 -16.22
CA GLU A 407 4.82 6.25 -15.55
C GLU A 407 4.89 6.32 -14.01
N ARG A 408 5.98 6.87 -13.46
CA ARG A 408 6.20 7.04 -12.01
C ARG A 408 5.89 8.43 -11.49
N ARG A 409 5.58 9.39 -12.37
CA ARG A 409 5.21 10.75 -11.99
C ARG A 409 3.73 10.79 -11.62
N ASP A 410 3.40 10.21 -10.48
CA ASP A 410 2.07 10.34 -9.88
C ASP A 410 1.89 11.70 -9.16
N THR A 411 0.70 11.95 -8.64
CA THR A 411 0.36 13.18 -7.92
C THR A 411 1.31 13.47 -6.76
N VAL A 412 1.81 12.41 -6.06
CA VAL A 412 2.72 12.57 -4.91
C VAL A 412 4.06 13.15 -5.34
N LEU A 413 4.63 12.67 -6.44
CA LEU A 413 5.92 13.16 -6.93
C LEU A 413 5.83 14.59 -7.48
N TRP A 414 4.72 14.92 -8.15
CA TRP A 414 4.45 16.29 -8.59
C TRP A 414 4.32 17.24 -7.40
N ASN A 415 3.57 16.84 -6.36
CA ASN A 415 3.43 17.62 -5.13
C ASN A 415 4.77 17.82 -4.41
N ALA A 416 5.63 16.81 -4.38
CA ALA A 416 6.97 16.94 -3.79
C ALA A 416 7.80 18.00 -4.52
N MET A 417 7.76 18.05 -5.86
CA MET A 417 8.50 19.06 -6.64
C MET A 417 7.86 20.45 -6.52
N LEU A 418 6.52 20.55 -6.51
CA LEU A 418 5.81 21.81 -6.24
C LEU A 418 6.17 22.36 -4.86
N SER A 419 6.17 21.53 -3.83
CA SER A 419 6.58 21.90 -2.47
C SER A 419 8.03 22.41 -2.44
N ALA A 420 8.93 21.72 -3.14
CA ALA A 420 10.33 22.15 -3.25
C ALA A 420 10.46 23.55 -3.88
N LEU A 421 9.69 23.83 -4.93
CA LEU A 421 9.70 25.14 -5.59
C LEU A 421 9.11 26.24 -4.70
N CYS A 422 8.01 25.95 -4.00
CA CYS A 422 7.41 26.87 -3.03
C CYS A 422 8.37 27.18 -1.88
N HIS A 423 9.05 26.18 -1.35
CA HIS A 423 10.01 26.34 -0.24
C HIS A 423 11.19 27.26 -0.62
N HIS A 424 11.60 27.22 -1.88
CA HIS A 424 12.64 28.10 -2.42
C HIS A 424 12.13 29.41 -3.01
N VAL A 425 10.86 29.74 -2.81
CA VAL A 425 10.22 30.99 -3.30
C VAL A 425 10.25 31.10 -4.84
N HIS A 426 10.32 29.97 -5.56
CA HIS A 426 10.24 29.90 -7.01
C HIS A 426 8.78 29.74 -7.49
N GLY A 427 7.91 30.68 -7.13
CA GLY A 427 6.47 30.56 -7.37
C GLY A 427 6.08 30.50 -8.83
N GLN A 428 6.73 31.27 -9.71
CA GLN A 428 6.48 31.22 -11.18
C GLN A 428 6.81 29.82 -11.76
N ASP A 429 7.92 29.22 -11.32
CA ASP A 429 8.29 27.87 -11.76
C ASP A 429 7.29 26.83 -11.23
N ALA A 430 6.77 27.02 -10.01
CA ALA A 430 5.74 26.14 -9.44
C ALA A 430 4.43 26.21 -10.24
N ILE A 431 3.99 27.41 -10.63
CA ILE A 431 2.81 27.58 -11.51
C ILE A 431 3.05 26.91 -12.87
N GLY A 432 4.23 27.12 -13.46
CA GLY A 432 4.62 26.47 -14.71
C GLY A 432 4.59 24.93 -14.61
N LEU A 433 5.09 24.40 -13.49
CA LEU A 433 5.09 22.98 -13.20
C LEU A 433 3.66 22.42 -13.04
N PHE A 434 2.78 23.15 -12.38
CA PHE A 434 1.35 22.78 -12.25
C PHE A 434 0.66 22.72 -13.61
N VAL A 435 0.90 23.70 -14.50
CA VAL A 435 0.37 23.68 -15.87
C VAL A 435 0.87 22.47 -16.63
N GLN A 436 2.15 22.09 -16.44
CA GLN A 436 2.71 20.89 -17.04
C GLN A 436 2.03 19.61 -16.49
N MET A 437 1.79 19.51 -15.18
CA MET A 437 1.07 18.40 -14.55
C MET A 437 -0.29 18.17 -15.20
N ILE A 438 -1.05 19.25 -15.43
CA ILE A 438 -2.35 19.18 -16.11
C ILE A 438 -2.21 18.71 -17.57
N ARG A 439 -1.19 19.19 -18.30
CA ARG A 439 -0.91 18.77 -19.68
C ARG A 439 -0.55 17.28 -19.77
N GLU A 440 0.19 16.76 -18.79
CA GLU A 440 0.52 15.34 -18.66
C GLU A 440 -0.66 14.50 -18.14
N ARG A 441 -1.84 15.11 -17.94
CA ARG A 441 -3.10 14.47 -17.48
C ARG A 441 -3.00 13.84 -16.10
N VAL A 442 -2.08 14.26 -15.27
CA VAL A 442 -2.03 13.86 -13.86
C VAL A 442 -3.10 14.66 -13.10
N LYS A 443 -3.94 13.97 -12.35
CA LYS A 443 -5.06 14.59 -11.63
C LYS A 443 -4.54 15.31 -10.38
N PRO A 444 -4.73 16.65 -10.26
CA PRO A 444 -4.40 17.38 -9.04
C PRO A 444 -5.30 16.95 -7.87
N ASP A 445 -4.76 16.99 -6.67
CA ASP A 445 -5.49 16.80 -5.41
C ASP A 445 -5.57 18.11 -4.60
N ALA A 446 -6.17 18.06 -3.40
CA ALA A 446 -6.27 19.22 -2.52
C ALA A 446 -4.90 19.80 -2.17
N ASN A 447 -3.92 18.96 -1.86
CA ASN A 447 -2.56 19.40 -1.54
C ASN A 447 -1.87 20.08 -2.76
N THR A 448 -2.11 19.60 -3.98
CA THR A 448 -1.61 20.26 -5.20
C THR A 448 -2.12 21.71 -5.28
N PHE A 449 -3.42 21.92 -5.05
CA PHE A 449 -4.00 23.27 -5.09
C PHE A 449 -3.50 24.16 -3.95
N LEU A 450 -3.29 23.61 -2.76
CA LEU A 450 -2.69 24.35 -1.66
C LEU A 450 -1.30 24.86 -2.03
N LEU A 451 -0.44 24.01 -2.61
CA LEU A 451 0.89 24.39 -3.05
C LEU A 451 0.87 25.47 -4.14
N VAL A 452 -0.06 25.35 -5.10
CA VAL A 452 -0.20 26.36 -6.17
C VAL A 452 -0.71 27.69 -5.62
N LEU A 453 -1.66 27.69 -4.69
CA LEU A 453 -2.12 28.91 -4.02
C LEU A 453 -0.99 29.55 -3.20
N THR A 454 -0.21 28.75 -2.48
CA THR A 454 1.00 29.22 -1.77
C THR A 454 2.01 29.85 -2.74
N ALA A 455 2.21 29.24 -3.91
CA ALA A 455 3.07 29.83 -4.96
C ALA A 455 2.55 31.19 -5.45
N CYS A 456 1.23 31.33 -5.61
CA CYS A 456 0.60 32.59 -5.97
C CYS A 456 0.79 33.65 -4.87
N CYS A 457 0.69 33.26 -3.57
CA CYS A 457 0.97 34.16 -2.45
C CYS A 457 2.41 34.67 -2.50
N HIS A 458 3.39 33.81 -2.75
CA HIS A 458 4.80 34.22 -2.85
C HIS A 458 5.07 35.19 -4.01
N CYS A 459 4.32 35.07 -5.11
CA CYS A 459 4.46 35.93 -6.28
C CYS A 459 3.49 37.13 -6.29
N SER A 460 2.62 37.25 -5.29
CA SER A 460 1.55 38.27 -5.26
C SER A 460 0.62 38.24 -6.47
N LEU A 461 0.38 37.05 -7.03
CA LEU A 461 -0.47 36.78 -8.19
C LEU A 461 -1.91 36.53 -7.77
N VAL A 462 -2.64 37.63 -7.46
CA VAL A 462 -3.98 37.54 -6.87
C VAL A 462 -5.00 36.92 -7.84
N ASP A 463 -5.03 37.42 -9.10
CA ASP A 463 -6.03 36.96 -10.06
C ASP A 463 -5.81 35.52 -10.50
N GLU A 464 -4.55 35.09 -10.67
CA GLU A 464 -4.21 33.70 -10.96
C GLU A 464 -4.57 32.79 -9.79
N GLY A 465 -4.30 33.21 -8.55
CA GLY A 465 -4.66 32.45 -7.35
C GLY A 465 -6.18 32.26 -7.24
N MET A 466 -6.96 33.29 -7.46
CA MET A 466 -8.44 33.20 -7.50
C MET A 466 -8.93 32.27 -8.62
N ASN A 467 -8.31 32.33 -9.80
CA ASN A 467 -8.61 31.42 -10.90
C ASN A 467 -8.30 29.95 -10.54
N PHE A 468 -7.19 29.68 -9.82
CA PHE A 468 -6.85 28.34 -9.38
C PHE A 468 -7.80 27.83 -8.29
N PHE A 469 -8.27 28.71 -7.40
CA PHE A 469 -9.27 28.35 -6.41
C PHE A 469 -10.61 28.01 -7.08
N ASP A 470 -11.03 28.79 -8.09
CA ASP A 470 -12.19 28.49 -8.92
C ASP A 470 -12.03 27.17 -9.70
N LEU A 471 -10.84 26.91 -10.23
CA LEU A 471 -10.51 25.67 -10.93
C LEU A 471 -10.66 24.46 -10.01
N MET A 472 -10.15 24.56 -8.77
CA MET A 472 -10.25 23.54 -7.73
C MET A 472 -11.72 23.19 -7.43
N THR A 473 -12.53 24.21 -7.16
CA THR A 473 -13.92 24.05 -6.72
C THR A 473 -14.88 23.69 -7.85
N LYS A 474 -14.82 24.42 -8.98
CA LYS A 474 -15.80 24.31 -10.08
C LYS A 474 -15.47 23.14 -11.01
N ARG A 475 -14.20 22.95 -11.39
CA ARG A 475 -13.81 21.94 -12.37
C ARG A 475 -13.44 20.61 -11.74
N TYR A 476 -12.62 20.63 -10.69
CA TYR A 476 -12.17 19.41 -10.02
C TYR A 476 -13.10 18.94 -8.90
N ARG A 477 -14.03 19.81 -8.47
CA ARG A 477 -15.01 19.53 -7.40
C ARG A 477 -14.34 19.10 -6.09
N ILE A 478 -13.20 19.69 -5.81
CA ILE A 478 -12.48 19.46 -4.56
C ILE A 478 -13.03 20.47 -3.53
N VAL A 479 -13.43 19.96 -2.38
CA VAL A 479 -13.89 20.81 -1.27
C VAL A 479 -12.66 21.48 -0.64
N PRO A 480 -12.61 22.83 -0.58
CA PRO A 480 -11.50 23.53 0.04
C PRO A 480 -11.41 23.22 1.55
N GLY A 481 -10.22 22.96 2.05
CA GLY A 481 -9.94 22.91 3.48
C GLY A 481 -9.55 24.30 4.02
N GLU A 482 -9.36 24.39 5.32
CA GLU A 482 -9.02 25.64 6.02
C GLU A 482 -7.76 26.31 5.46
N ASP A 483 -6.70 25.54 5.23
CA ASP A 483 -5.42 26.05 4.69
C ASP A 483 -5.60 26.71 3.31
N HIS A 484 -6.50 26.23 2.46
CA HIS A 484 -6.77 26.83 1.17
C HIS A 484 -7.39 28.24 1.32
N TYR A 485 -8.32 28.38 2.27
CA TYR A 485 -8.92 29.69 2.57
C TYR A 485 -7.90 30.66 3.16
N VAL A 486 -7.02 30.17 4.04
CA VAL A 486 -5.91 31.00 4.56
C VAL A 486 -5.04 31.55 3.43
N CYS A 487 -4.68 30.74 2.45
CA CYS A 487 -3.94 31.20 1.27
C CYS A 487 -4.72 32.24 0.45
N VAL A 488 -6.02 31.99 0.21
CA VAL A 488 -6.86 32.93 -0.55
C VAL A 488 -7.03 34.25 0.20
N VAL A 489 -7.20 34.21 1.52
CA VAL A 489 -7.27 35.40 2.38
C VAL A 489 -5.96 36.20 2.33
N ASP A 490 -4.79 35.52 2.38
CA ASP A 490 -3.49 36.18 2.23
C ASP A 490 -3.34 36.85 0.85
N LEU A 491 -3.76 36.19 -0.21
CA LEU A 491 -3.78 36.78 -1.58
C LEU A 491 -4.66 38.02 -1.65
N ILE A 492 -5.88 37.93 -1.12
CA ILE A 492 -6.84 39.02 -1.16
C ILE A 492 -6.37 40.20 -0.31
N SER A 493 -5.76 39.97 0.86
CA SER A 493 -5.23 41.03 1.74
C SER A 493 -4.13 41.87 1.05
N ARG A 494 -3.48 41.31 0.04
CA ARG A 494 -2.45 41.99 -0.79
C ARG A 494 -3.02 42.65 -2.05
N SER A 495 -4.31 42.44 -2.31
CA SER A 495 -4.96 42.99 -3.49
C SER A 495 -5.35 44.45 -3.30
N SER A 496 -5.46 45.19 -4.42
CA SER A 496 -6.05 46.52 -4.45
C SER A 496 -7.57 46.48 -4.65
N ARG A 497 -8.22 45.34 -4.39
CA ARG A 497 -9.69 45.19 -4.55
C ARG A 497 -10.42 45.96 -3.47
N PRO A 498 -11.64 46.47 -3.78
CA PRO A 498 -12.49 47.10 -2.77
C PRO A 498 -12.71 46.21 -1.57
N CYS A 499 -12.54 46.71 -0.36
CA CYS A 499 -12.67 45.96 0.87
C CYS A 499 -14.05 45.31 1.03
N ASP A 500 -15.08 45.97 0.49
CA ASP A 500 -16.47 45.44 0.55
C ASP A 500 -16.65 44.13 -0.23
N GLU A 501 -16.04 44.00 -1.41
CA GLU A 501 -16.08 42.76 -2.19
C GLU A 501 -15.38 41.61 -1.46
N VAL A 502 -14.29 41.90 -0.77
CA VAL A 502 -13.53 40.92 0.00
C VAL A 502 -14.35 40.42 1.20
N VAL A 503 -14.97 41.34 1.93
CA VAL A 503 -15.81 41.00 3.09
C VAL A 503 -17.04 40.20 2.65
N GLU A 504 -17.67 40.57 1.53
CA GLU A 504 -18.81 39.83 0.98
C GLU A 504 -18.41 38.42 0.52
N TRP A 505 -17.23 38.27 -0.08
CA TRP A 505 -16.69 36.97 -0.44
C TRP A 505 -16.44 36.10 0.82
N ILE A 506 -15.88 36.68 1.89
CA ILE A 506 -15.67 35.98 3.16
C ILE A 506 -17.00 35.56 3.78
N ARG A 507 -17.99 36.47 3.83
CA ARG A 507 -19.34 36.19 4.37
C ARG A 507 -20.07 35.09 3.58
N SER A 508 -19.87 35.01 2.29
CA SER A 508 -20.47 33.99 1.43
C SER A 508 -19.72 32.65 1.47
N SER A 509 -18.52 32.61 2.07
CA SER A 509 -17.71 31.41 2.17
C SER A 509 -18.20 30.49 3.31
N PRO A 510 -17.98 29.17 3.23
CA PRO A 510 -18.28 28.24 4.32
C PRO A 510 -17.51 28.55 5.64
N PHE A 511 -16.51 29.41 5.57
CA PHE A 511 -15.64 29.81 6.69
C PHE A 511 -16.06 31.14 7.34
N SER A 512 -17.15 31.73 6.92
CA SER A 512 -17.69 32.95 7.53
C SER A 512 -17.89 32.84 9.04
N SER A 513 -18.10 31.62 9.57
CA SER A 513 -18.22 31.30 10.99
C SER A 513 -16.93 30.79 11.65
N SER A 514 -15.80 30.72 10.94
CA SER A 514 -14.52 30.28 11.51
C SER A 514 -13.77 31.46 12.15
N LYS A 515 -13.76 31.50 13.47
CA LYS A 515 -13.01 32.49 14.25
C LYS A 515 -11.52 32.52 13.88
N GLN A 516 -10.92 31.33 13.72
CA GLN A 516 -9.50 31.17 13.38
C GLN A 516 -9.15 31.76 11.99
N ALA A 517 -10.03 31.61 11.01
CA ALA A 517 -9.83 32.18 9.67
C ALA A 517 -9.87 33.72 9.70
N LEU A 518 -10.79 34.30 10.48
CA LEU A 518 -10.88 35.76 10.65
C LEU A 518 -9.69 36.33 11.45
N GLU A 519 -9.25 35.66 12.53
CA GLU A 519 -8.05 36.04 13.27
C GLU A 519 -6.81 36.03 12.36
N THR A 520 -6.69 35.01 11.49
CA THR A 520 -5.62 34.94 10.49
C THR A 520 -5.70 36.10 9.50
N LEU A 521 -6.90 36.46 9.05
CA LEU A 521 -7.12 37.60 8.17
C LEU A 521 -6.68 38.90 8.81
N VAL A 522 -7.11 39.18 10.05
CA VAL A 522 -6.70 40.37 10.81
C VAL A 522 -5.17 40.45 10.90
N GLY A 523 -4.52 39.33 11.30
CA GLY A 523 -3.06 39.26 11.40
C GLY A 523 -2.37 39.53 10.06
N LYS A 524 -2.89 38.97 8.95
CA LYS A 524 -2.33 39.19 7.60
C LYS A 524 -2.56 40.62 7.09
N CYS A 525 -3.72 41.20 7.34
CA CYS A 525 -4.00 42.60 7.01
C CYS A 525 -3.08 43.56 7.76
N ALA A 526 -2.80 43.29 9.05
CA ALA A 526 -1.86 44.05 9.85
C ALA A 526 -0.43 44.00 9.28
N ILE A 527 0.02 42.80 8.86
CA ILE A 527 1.35 42.63 8.24
C ILE A 527 1.44 43.35 6.89
N ASN A 528 0.39 43.28 6.07
CA ASN A 528 0.36 43.87 4.74
C ASN A 528 -0.04 45.36 4.71
N GLY A 529 -0.35 45.96 5.87
CA GLY A 529 -0.70 47.37 6.02
C GLY A 529 -2.09 47.75 5.51
N ASN A 530 -2.98 46.77 5.32
CA ASN A 530 -4.37 47.03 4.88
C ASN A 530 -5.28 47.27 6.09
N THR A 531 -5.24 48.50 6.61
CA THR A 531 -5.95 48.89 7.86
C THR A 531 -7.47 48.91 7.67
N GLU A 532 -7.98 49.19 6.47
CA GLU A 532 -9.42 49.23 6.20
C GLU A 532 -10.04 47.83 6.25
N LEU A 533 -9.41 46.84 5.58
CA LEU A 533 -9.85 45.45 5.59
C LEU A 533 -9.69 44.82 7.00
N MET A 534 -8.64 45.22 7.73
CA MET A 534 -8.40 44.81 9.11
C MET A 534 -9.57 45.22 10.02
N SER A 535 -9.98 46.51 9.96
CA SER A 535 -11.09 47.01 10.77
C SER A 535 -12.40 46.30 10.49
N LYS A 536 -12.72 46.02 9.20
CA LYS A 536 -13.93 45.28 8.81
C LYS A 536 -13.88 43.81 9.24
N ALA A 537 -12.70 43.17 9.22
CA ALA A 537 -12.53 41.81 9.70
C ALA A 537 -12.67 41.71 11.23
N GLU A 538 -12.18 42.71 11.97
CA GLU A 538 -12.35 42.83 13.42
C GLU A 538 -13.83 43.04 13.80
N GLU A 539 -14.57 43.86 13.06
CA GLU A 539 -16.03 44.01 13.23
C GLU A 539 -16.75 42.67 13.08
N HIS A 540 -16.41 41.93 12.01
CA HIS A 540 -17.03 40.62 11.78
C HIS A 540 -16.66 39.58 12.84
N LEU A 541 -15.42 39.64 13.35
CA LEU A 541 -14.97 38.79 14.46
C LEU A 541 -15.76 39.12 15.75
N ALA A 542 -15.98 40.41 16.04
CA ALA A 542 -16.78 40.86 17.19
C ALA A 542 -18.27 40.44 17.05
N GLU A 543 -18.84 40.42 15.84
CA GLU A 543 -20.16 39.88 15.59
C GLU A 543 -20.28 38.39 15.94
N LEU A 544 -19.25 37.60 15.68
CA LEU A 544 -19.22 36.16 16.02
C LEU A 544 -18.99 35.89 17.51
N ASP A 545 -18.34 36.82 18.22
CA ASP A 545 -18.14 36.72 19.68
C ASP A 545 -19.33 37.30 20.50
N SER A 546 -20.32 37.90 19.81
CA SER A 546 -21.54 38.37 20.45
C SER A 546 -22.47 37.19 20.74
N PRO A 547 -22.98 37.00 21.98
CA PRO A 547 -23.77 35.83 22.38
C PRO A 547 -25.16 35.76 21.69
#